data_78c34f9a955883c745716025e39ef35b
#
_entry.id   78c34f9a955883c745716025e39ef35b
#
_cell.length_a   1.000
_cell.length_b   1.000
_cell.length_c   1.000
_cell.angle_alpha   90.00
_cell.angle_beta   90.00
_cell.angle_gamma   90.00
#
_symmetry.space_group_name_H-M   'P 1'
#
loop_
_entity.id
_entity.type
_entity.pdbx_description
1 polymer ?
#
loop_
_entity_poly.entity_id
_entity_poly.type
_entity_poly.pdbx_seq_one_letter_code
_entity_poly.pdbx_strand_id
1 'polypeptide(L)'
;WDYRMVVNGEEPDEILTWGREMLRNYRPDHITTADYRWRYVALVRSDIKYGSQDNKFDEENLQFFQNILKNGGVCGRRAFIGRFILRAFGIPTVARPQRGHAALAHWTPDGWVVCLGGGWGIGWANGPEAVGRGRTADTIFLAQTQARMTGEPYKQVWRAKTTASALAPDEASGIWDSLALYRQRAVIQAAEAKTLAAVGEDIGEANETKEKVDINKATLTEADRTIEVGSNGVITIPAVATSKPTESTGKIIFMESNLGGKQLHYSRTGDPQDFEYTFDAPAAGNYMLTARVVTPSWKQHLTLKANGADTPIDIALPFTVGMWDQTEPVEVTLKAGRNVLNFSRDHERLKGLTIRDFTLTPMK
;
A
#
# COMPACT_ATOMS: atom_id res chain seq x y z
N TRP A 1 3.47 26.53 -2.03
CA TRP A 1 3.45 26.02 -3.41
C TRP A 1 4.30 24.76 -3.57
N ASP A 2 5.57 24.80 -3.13
CA ASP A 2 6.47 23.63 -3.15
C ASP A 2 5.90 22.43 -2.39
N TYR A 3 5.28 22.69 -1.23
CA TYR A 3 4.61 21.64 -0.47
C TYR A 3 3.48 20.98 -1.28
N ARG A 4 2.63 21.78 -1.91
CA ARG A 4 1.52 21.28 -2.71
C ARG A 4 1.99 20.45 -3.89
N MET A 5 3.02 20.88 -4.60
CA MET A 5 3.59 20.15 -5.75
C MET A 5 4.26 18.85 -5.34
N VAL A 6 4.92 18.83 -4.20
CA VAL A 6 5.66 17.63 -3.74
C VAL A 6 4.74 16.63 -3.02
N VAL A 7 3.74 17.12 -2.30
CA VAL A 7 2.84 16.27 -1.50
C VAL A 7 1.62 15.83 -2.30
N ASN A 8 0.82 16.77 -2.79
CA ASN A 8 -0.41 16.43 -3.50
C ASN A 8 -0.18 16.13 -5.00
N GLY A 9 0.89 16.69 -5.58
CA GLY A 9 1.08 16.62 -7.02
C GLY A 9 -0.06 17.31 -7.76
N GLU A 10 -0.43 16.75 -8.89
CA GLU A 10 -1.54 17.22 -9.73
C GLU A 10 -2.77 16.29 -9.64
N GLU A 11 -2.75 15.34 -8.70
CA GLU A 11 -3.82 14.34 -8.58
C GLU A 11 -5.09 15.00 -7.98
N PRO A 12 -6.28 14.70 -8.52
CA PRO A 12 -7.54 15.13 -7.93
C PRO A 12 -7.76 14.59 -6.51
N ASP A 13 -8.45 15.34 -5.67
CA ASP A 13 -8.70 14.96 -4.27
C ASP A 13 -9.48 13.64 -4.15
N GLU A 14 -10.37 13.35 -5.08
CA GLU A 14 -11.16 12.12 -5.12
C GLU A 14 -10.28 10.88 -5.25
N ILE A 15 -9.29 10.92 -6.17
CA ILE A 15 -8.39 9.77 -6.35
C ILE A 15 -7.42 9.62 -5.19
N LEU A 16 -6.97 10.72 -4.58
CA LEU A 16 -6.15 10.69 -3.36
C LEU A 16 -6.94 10.10 -2.18
N THR A 17 -8.23 10.45 -2.08
CA THR A 17 -9.14 9.88 -1.07
C THR A 17 -9.32 8.39 -1.29
N TRP A 18 -9.56 7.96 -2.53
CA TRP A 18 -9.59 6.53 -2.85
C TRP A 18 -8.31 5.82 -2.43
N GLY A 19 -7.14 6.38 -2.73
CA GLY A 19 -5.84 5.76 -2.37
C GLY A 19 -5.68 5.55 -0.87
N ARG A 20 -6.11 6.51 -0.05
CA ARG A 20 -6.12 6.39 1.42
C ARG A 20 -7.06 5.31 1.91
N GLU A 21 -8.31 5.33 1.44
CA GLU A 21 -9.32 4.37 1.86
C GLU A 21 -8.98 2.96 1.38
N MET A 22 -8.50 2.80 0.16
CA MET A 22 -8.03 1.52 -0.36
C MET A 22 -6.94 0.92 0.53
N LEU A 23 -5.91 1.70 0.90
CA LEU A 23 -4.84 1.16 1.74
C LEU A 23 -5.31 0.84 3.16
N ARG A 24 -6.18 1.67 3.74
CA ARG A 24 -6.79 1.42 5.05
C ARG A 24 -7.62 0.16 5.11
N ASN A 25 -8.36 -0.12 4.03
CA ASN A 25 -9.21 -1.30 3.94
C ASN A 25 -8.39 -2.56 3.63
N TYR A 26 -7.54 -2.46 2.61
CA TYR A 26 -6.87 -3.62 2.01
C TYR A 26 -5.59 -4.03 2.76
N ARG A 27 -4.71 -3.05 3.09
CA ARG A 27 -3.41 -3.29 3.73
C ARG A 27 -3.12 -2.26 4.82
N PRO A 28 -3.94 -2.18 5.89
CA PRO A 28 -3.71 -1.26 7.00
C PRO A 28 -2.38 -1.49 7.72
N ASP A 29 -1.82 -2.69 7.67
CA ASP A 29 -0.49 -3.04 8.17
C ASP A 29 0.62 -2.19 7.53
N HIS A 30 0.47 -1.75 6.29
CA HIS A 30 1.42 -0.87 5.62
C HIS A 30 1.42 0.56 6.17
N ILE A 31 0.33 0.97 6.83
CA ILE A 31 0.23 2.28 7.50
C ILE A 31 1.00 2.28 8.81
N THR A 32 1.05 1.15 9.50
CA THR A 32 1.67 0.98 10.81
C THR A 32 3.07 0.35 10.75
N THR A 33 3.57 0.04 9.57
CA THR A 33 4.92 -0.49 9.36
C THR A 33 5.96 0.37 10.09
N ALA A 34 6.80 -0.27 10.92
CA ALA A 34 7.79 0.43 11.72
C ALA A 34 8.91 1.04 10.86
N ASP A 35 9.34 0.34 9.83
CA ASP A 35 10.35 0.84 8.88
C ASP A 35 9.75 1.93 7.99
N TYR A 36 10.09 3.19 8.28
CA TYR A 36 9.62 4.34 7.53
C TYR A 36 9.99 4.34 6.05
N ARG A 37 11.01 3.58 5.67
CA ARG A 37 11.40 3.43 4.25
C ARG A 37 10.35 2.70 3.44
N TRP A 38 9.57 1.85 4.10
CA TRP A 38 8.51 1.04 3.50
C TRP A 38 7.10 1.45 3.92
N ARG A 39 6.95 2.28 4.96
CA ARG A 39 5.62 2.71 5.41
C ARG A 39 4.85 3.36 4.26
N TYR A 40 3.61 2.95 4.06
CA TYR A 40 2.69 3.27 2.97
C TYR A 40 3.08 2.64 1.61
N VAL A 41 4.34 2.64 1.23
CA VAL A 41 4.80 2.22 -0.10
C VAL A 41 5.01 0.70 -0.22
N ALA A 42 4.97 -0.03 0.87
CA ALA A 42 5.14 -1.49 0.90
C ALA A 42 4.14 -2.22 -0.03
N LEU A 43 2.96 -1.64 -0.27
CA LEU A 43 1.98 -2.14 -1.23
C LEU A 43 2.60 -2.45 -2.61
N VAL A 44 3.55 -1.65 -3.06
CA VAL A 44 4.21 -1.85 -4.36
C VAL A 44 4.97 -3.17 -4.40
N ARG A 45 5.56 -3.58 -3.27
CA ARG A 45 6.32 -4.84 -3.18
C ARG A 45 5.40 -6.05 -2.99
N SER A 46 4.38 -5.92 -2.17
CA SER A 46 3.52 -7.02 -1.77
C SER A 46 2.39 -7.31 -2.76
N ASP A 47 1.80 -6.28 -3.39
CA ASP A 47 0.55 -6.41 -4.11
C ASP A 47 0.59 -5.95 -5.57
N ILE A 48 1.46 -5.02 -5.94
CA ILE A 48 1.61 -4.61 -7.33
C ILE A 48 2.51 -5.60 -8.06
N LYS A 49 1.88 -6.52 -8.80
CA LYS A 49 2.61 -7.54 -9.55
C LYS A 49 3.55 -6.88 -10.56
N TYR A 50 4.83 -7.30 -10.55
CA TYR A 50 5.72 -6.95 -11.63
C TYR A 50 5.25 -7.64 -12.92
N GLY A 51 5.15 -6.90 -14.00
CA GLY A 51 4.58 -7.41 -15.22
C GLY A 51 4.86 -6.53 -16.43
N SER A 52 4.00 -6.58 -17.42
CA SER A 52 4.11 -5.83 -18.66
C SER A 52 3.70 -4.36 -18.49
N GLN A 53 4.27 -3.49 -19.32
CA GLN A 53 3.73 -2.14 -19.56
C GLN A 53 2.48 -2.18 -20.47
N ASP A 54 2.14 -3.34 -20.98
CA ASP A 54 1.01 -3.52 -21.86
C ASP A 54 -0.31 -3.26 -21.12
N ASN A 55 -0.99 -2.21 -21.52
CA ASN A 55 -2.22 -1.73 -20.90
C ASN A 55 -3.49 -2.40 -21.46
N LYS A 56 -3.36 -3.44 -22.27
CA LYS A 56 -4.50 -4.13 -22.92
C LYS A 56 -5.56 -4.67 -21.94
N PHE A 57 -5.20 -4.82 -20.67
CA PHE A 57 -6.11 -5.25 -19.60
C PHE A 57 -6.64 -4.10 -18.76
N ASP A 58 -6.25 -2.87 -19.06
CA ASP A 58 -6.77 -1.70 -18.36
C ASP A 58 -8.22 -1.47 -18.79
N GLU A 59 -9.05 -1.08 -17.86
CA GLU A 59 -10.48 -0.80 -18.04
C GLU A 59 -10.67 0.70 -18.16
N GLU A 60 -11.45 1.14 -19.13
CA GLU A 60 -11.71 2.56 -19.38
C GLU A 60 -12.48 3.26 -18.24
N ASN A 61 -13.31 2.51 -17.54
CA ASN A 61 -14.09 3.00 -16.40
C ASN A 61 -13.30 3.09 -15.10
N LEU A 62 -12.04 2.63 -15.08
CA LEU A 62 -11.17 2.71 -13.91
C LEU A 62 -10.13 3.81 -14.06
N GLN A 63 -9.82 4.46 -12.93
CA GLN A 63 -8.71 5.40 -12.88
C GLN A 63 -7.37 4.70 -13.08
N PHE A 64 -6.36 5.44 -13.54
CA PHE A 64 -5.03 4.90 -13.83
C PHE A 64 -4.43 4.08 -12.67
N PHE A 65 -4.49 4.63 -11.44
CA PHE A 65 -3.94 3.93 -10.28
C PHE A 65 -4.75 2.71 -9.85
N GLN A 66 -6.05 2.70 -10.09
CA GLN A 66 -6.92 1.53 -9.90
C GLN A 66 -6.54 0.42 -10.87
N ASN A 67 -6.27 0.77 -12.13
CA ASN A 67 -5.78 -0.16 -13.13
C ASN A 67 -4.40 -0.75 -12.75
N ILE A 68 -3.51 0.04 -12.17
CA ILE A 68 -2.22 -0.47 -11.69
C ILE A 68 -2.42 -1.47 -10.54
N LEU A 69 -3.28 -1.17 -9.59
CA LEU A 69 -3.59 -2.09 -8.49
C LEU A 69 -4.12 -3.43 -9.02
N LYS A 70 -4.99 -3.38 -10.02
CA LYS A 70 -5.61 -4.55 -10.66
C LYS A 70 -4.62 -5.36 -11.50
N ASN A 71 -3.87 -4.68 -12.37
CA ASN A 71 -3.09 -5.32 -13.44
C ASN A 71 -1.58 -5.39 -13.16
N GLY A 72 -1.10 -4.59 -12.21
CA GLY A 72 0.32 -4.43 -11.96
C GLY A 72 1.02 -3.58 -13.03
N GLY A 73 2.29 -3.83 -13.24
CA GLY A 73 3.09 -3.15 -14.25
C GLY A 73 4.58 -3.25 -14.01
N VAL A 74 5.36 -2.66 -14.89
CA VAL A 74 6.81 -2.54 -14.75
C VAL A 74 7.20 -1.37 -13.85
N CYS A 75 8.48 -1.09 -13.75
CA CYS A 75 9.06 -0.07 -12.87
C CYS A 75 8.35 1.29 -12.94
N GLY A 76 7.95 1.74 -14.13
CA GLY A 76 7.23 3.01 -14.30
C GLY A 76 5.90 3.02 -13.54
N ARG A 77 5.02 2.08 -13.84
CA ARG A 77 3.70 1.97 -13.18
C ARG A 77 3.85 1.77 -11.67
N ARG A 78 4.81 0.96 -11.24
CA ARG A 78 5.09 0.70 -9.82
C ARG A 78 5.59 1.95 -9.10
N ALA A 79 6.51 2.70 -9.69
CA ALA A 79 6.97 3.97 -9.13
C ALA A 79 5.85 5.02 -9.10
N PHE A 80 4.97 5.06 -10.11
CA PHE A 80 3.82 5.96 -10.14
C PHE A 80 2.85 5.68 -9.00
N ILE A 81 2.42 4.43 -8.81
CA ILE A 81 1.50 4.10 -7.72
C ILE A 81 2.16 4.28 -6.35
N GLY A 82 3.47 4.00 -6.22
CA GLY A 82 4.20 4.24 -4.98
C GLY A 82 4.22 5.72 -4.58
N ARG A 83 4.50 6.63 -5.53
CA ARG A 83 4.41 8.07 -5.31
C ARG A 83 2.99 8.51 -4.96
N PHE A 84 2.02 7.99 -5.70
CA PHE A 84 0.62 8.29 -5.48
C PHE A 84 0.18 7.94 -4.04
N ILE A 85 0.48 6.74 -3.56
CA ILE A 85 0.14 6.31 -2.20
C ILE A 85 0.81 7.19 -1.15
N LEU A 86 2.10 7.48 -1.29
CA LEU A 86 2.81 8.37 -0.38
C LEU A 86 2.17 9.77 -0.34
N ARG A 87 1.85 10.33 -1.50
CA ARG A 87 1.17 11.63 -1.62
C ARG A 87 -0.23 11.61 -1.01
N ALA A 88 -0.98 10.52 -1.20
CA ALA A 88 -2.28 10.34 -0.60
C ALA A 88 -2.25 10.43 0.94
N PHE A 89 -1.13 10.05 1.56
CA PHE A 89 -0.89 10.20 3.00
C PHE A 89 -0.09 11.46 3.39
N GLY A 90 0.10 12.38 2.46
CA GLY A 90 0.78 13.65 2.72
C GLY A 90 2.31 13.54 2.85
N ILE A 91 2.91 12.45 2.37
CA ILE A 91 4.36 12.23 2.45
C ILE A 91 5.03 12.89 1.23
N PRO A 92 5.97 13.81 1.42
CA PRO A 92 6.74 14.39 0.34
C PRO A 92 7.46 13.31 -0.47
N THR A 93 7.24 13.29 -1.78
CA THR A 93 7.82 12.28 -2.66
C THR A 93 8.05 12.83 -4.07
N VAL A 94 9.10 12.38 -4.70
CA VAL A 94 9.48 12.78 -6.06
C VAL A 94 9.79 11.55 -6.91
N ALA A 95 9.63 11.70 -8.22
CA ALA A 95 10.14 10.71 -9.15
C ALA A 95 11.68 10.66 -9.05
N ARG A 96 12.23 9.46 -9.15
CA ARG A 96 13.67 9.22 -9.20
C ARG A 96 13.99 8.37 -10.44
N PRO A 97 13.85 8.94 -11.65
CA PRO A 97 14.20 8.19 -12.86
C PRO A 97 15.69 7.87 -12.87
N GLN A 98 16.02 6.63 -13.11
CA GLN A 98 17.37 6.12 -13.24
C GLN A 98 17.58 5.59 -14.66
N ARG A 99 18.83 5.37 -15.10
CA ARG A 99 19.06 4.91 -16.46
C ARG A 99 18.34 3.59 -16.73
N GLY A 100 17.36 3.61 -17.64
CA GLY A 100 16.55 2.43 -17.99
C GLY A 100 15.59 1.97 -16.90
N HIS A 101 15.37 2.77 -15.84
CA HIS A 101 14.56 2.38 -14.69
C HIS A 101 13.82 3.57 -14.06
N ALA A 102 12.63 3.32 -13.54
CA ALA A 102 11.88 4.28 -12.76
C ALA A 102 11.87 3.88 -11.27
N ALA A 103 12.29 4.80 -10.43
CA ALA A 103 12.25 4.70 -8.98
C ALA A 103 11.61 5.95 -8.39
N LEU A 104 11.45 5.99 -7.08
CA LEU A 104 10.98 7.16 -6.35
C LEU A 104 11.87 7.46 -5.17
N ALA A 105 11.80 8.69 -4.68
CA ALA A 105 12.38 9.06 -3.40
C ALA A 105 11.30 9.74 -2.55
N HIS A 106 11.29 9.47 -1.25
CA HIS A 106 10.33 10.05 -0.32
C HIS A 106 10.97 10.44 0.99
N TRP A 107 10.28 11.31 1.71
CA TRP A 107 10.71 11.80 2.99
C TRP A 107 10.36 10.82 4.12
N THR A 108 11.32 10.61 5.03
CA THR A 108 11.12 9.91 6.29
C THR A 108 11.56 10.82 7.44
N PRO A 109 11.23 10.53 8.71
CA PRO A 109 11.77 11.28 9.85
C PRO A 109 13.29 11.34 9.91
N ASP A 110 13.97 10.34 9.32
CA ASP A 110 15.42 10.25 9.28
C ASP A 110 16.05 10.89 8.03
N GLY A 111 15.24 11.36 7.09
CA GLY A 111 15.66 12.00 5.86
C GLY A 111 15.09 11.35 4.60
N TRP A 112 15.59 11.74 3.45
CA TRP A 112 15.19 11.20 2.15
C TRP A 112 15.71 9.80 1.91
N VAL A 113 14.88 8.94 1.36
CA VAL A 113 15.23 7.58 0.96
C VAL A 113 14.81 7.31 -0.49
N VAL A 114 15.67 6.67 -1.26
CA VAL A 114 15.31 6.12 -2.58
C VAL A 114 14.64 4.77 -2.37
N CYS A 115 13.50 4.57 -3.00
CA CYS A 115 12.73 3.35 -2.94
C CYS A 115 12.47 2.81 -4.35
N LEU A 116 12.44 1.49 -4.49
CA LEU A 116 12.23 0.78 -5.76
C LEU A 116 13.33 1.05 -6.80
N GLY A 117 14.56 1.29 -6.37
CA GLY A 117 15.68 1.54 -7.27
C GLY A 117 17.01 1.57 -6.56
N GLY A 118 18.07 1.77 -7.31
CA GLY A 118 19.41 1.92 -6.78
C GLY A 118 19.63 3.21 -6.01
N GLY A 119 20.74 3.30 -5.28
CA GLY A 119 21.05 4.42 -4.39
C GLY A 119 21.18 5.78 -5.07
N TRP A 120 21.42 6.81 -4.28
CA TRP A 120 21.57 8.20 -4.73
C TRP A 120 22.71 8.41 -5.73
N GLY A 121 23.72 7.54 -5.72
CA GLY A 121 24.84 7.56 -6.65
C GLY A 121 24.49 7.23 -8.11
N ILE A 122 23.30 6.64 -8.35
CA ILE A 122 22.85 6.27 -9.68
C ILE A 122 22.17 7.48 -10.34
N GLY A 123 22.61 7.81 -11.54
CA GLY A 123 22.19 9.03 -12.23
C GLY A 123 20.69 9.07 -12.57
N TRP A 124 20.14 10.28 -12.58
CA TRP A 124 18.83 10.59 -13.07
C TRP A 124 18.81 10.57 -14.60
N ALA A 125 17.72 10.08 -15.16
CA ALA A 125 17.33 10.20 -16.55
C ALA A 125 18.24 9.53 -17.61
N ASN A 126 17.65 9.40 -18.77
CA ASN A 126 18.23 8.78 -19.96
C ASN A 126 19.11 9.78 -20.71
N GLY A 127 20.42 9.59 -20.66
CA GLY A 127 21.39 10.33 -21.43
C GLY A 127 22.44 11.08 -20.62
N PRO A 128 23.64 11.29 -21.19
CA PRO A 128 24.78 11.87 -20.50
C PRO A 128 24.54 13.30 -19.98
N GLU A 129 23.80 14.12 -20.75
CA GLU A 129 23.50 15.50 -20.34
C GLU A 129 22.44 15.58 -19.23
N ALA A 130 21.45 14.73 -19.28
CA ALA A 130 20.40 14.67 -18.28
C ALA A 130 20.92 14.13 -16.93
N VAL A 131 21.89 13.22 -16.95
CA VAL A 131 22.52 12.66 -15.76
C VAL A 131 23.22 13.74 -14.92
N GLY A 132 23.93 14.66 -15.56
CA GLY A 132 24.62 15.76 -14.88
C GLY A 132 23.65 16.77 -14.25
N ARG A 133 22.66 17.21 -15.01
CA ARG A 133 21.64 18.18 -14.56
C ARG A 133 20.72 17.58 -13.48
N GLY A 134 20.30 16.35 -13.67
CA GLY A 134 19.45 15.66 -12.71
C GLY A 134 20.12 15.48 -11.34
N ARG A 135 21.40 15.08 -11.29
CA ARG A 135 22.15 14.99 -10.03
C ARG A 135 22.26 16.33 -9.32
N THR A 136 22.54 17.40 -10.05
CA THR A 136 22.66 18.72 -9.47
C THR A 136 21.32 19.20 -8.89
N ALA A 137 20.25 19.08 -9.65
CA ALA A 137 18.90 19.46 -9.21
C ALA A 137 18.45 18.62 -8.00
N ASP A 138 18.70 17.34 -8.01
CA ASP A 138 18.39 16.41 -6.93
C ASP A 138 19.15 16.78 -5.65
N THR A 139 20.45 16.98 -5.76
CA THR A 139 21.29 17.37 -4.64
C THR A 139 20.87 18.72 -4.06
N ILE A 140 20.54 19.68 -4.92
CA ILE A 140 20.04 20.98 -4.50
C ILE A 140 18.69 20.84 -3.80
N PHE A 141 17.76 20.08 -4.37
CA PHE A 141 16.44 19.86 -3.77
C PHE A 141 16.53 19.20 -2.40
N LEU A 142 17.33 18.14 -2.25
CA LEU A 142 17.55 17.47 -0.98
C LEU A 142 18.20 18.40 0.04
N ALA A 143 19.25 19.10 -0.35
CA ALA A 143 19.92 20.04 0.51
C ALA A 143 19.00 21.20 0.93
N GLN A 144 18.17 21.71 0.04
CA GLN A 144 17.18 22.76 0.35
C GLN A 144 16.12 22.28 1.35
N THR A 145 15.57 21.07 1.16
CA THR A 145 14.58 20.52 2.10
C THR A 145 15.18 20.28 3.47
N GLN A 146 16.41 19.81 3.52
CA GLN A 146 17.15 19.62 4.77
C GLN A 146 17.51 20.95 5.44
N ALA A 147 17.93 21.93 4.68
CA ALA A 147 18.19 23.28 5.16
C ALA A 147 16.96 23.95 5.77
N ARG A 148 15.75 23.68 5.24
CA ARG A 148 14.49 24.19 5.81
C ARG A 148 14.25 23.70 7.24
N MET A 149 14.78 22.55 7.62
CA MET A 149 14.67 22.01 8.97
C MET A 149 15.66 22.65 9.96
N THR A 150 16.61 23.44 9.49
CA THR A 150 17.58 24.13 10.37
C THR A 150 16.98 25.28 11.17
N GLY A 151 15.73 25.65 10.92
CA GLY A 151 15.00 26.69 11.69
C GLY A 151 15.49 28.11 11.38
N GLU A 152 16.05 28.80 12.37
CA GLU A 152 16.44 30.24 12.25
C GLU A 152 17.39 30.55 11.07
N PRO A 153 18.43 29.79 10.75
CA PRO A 153 19.26 30.06 9.59
C PRO A 153 18.46 30.14 8.29
N TYR A 154 17.48 29.24 8.12
CA TYR A 154 16.66 29.25 6.91
C TYR A 154 15.65 30.39 6.88
N LYS A 155 15.13 30.84 8.04
CA LYS A 155 14.26 32.02 8.11
C LYS A 155 14.94 33.28 7.55
N GLN A 156 16.24 33.42 7.72
CA GLN A 156 17.01 34.53 7.13
C GLN A 156 17.06 34.47 5.60
N VAL A 157 17.13 33.25 5.02
CA VAL A 157 17.03 33.06 3.57
C VAL A 157 15.64 33.49 3.10
N TRP A 158 14.60 33.10 3.83
CA TRP A 158 13.21 33.44 3.52
C TRP A 158 12.96 34.95 3.57
N ARG A 159 13.43 35.59 4.64
CA ARG A 159 13.34 37.07 4.77
C ARG A 159 14.00 37.78 3.61
N ALA A 160 15.20 37.36 3.22
CA ALA A 160 15.90 37.96 2.08
C ALA A 160 15.12 37.77 0.77
N LYS A 161 14.57 36.58 0.49
CA LYS A 161 13.72 36.30 -0.67
C LYS A 161 12.44 37.15 -0.68
N THR A 162 11.76 37.22 0.46
CA THR A 162 10.55 38.04 0.59
C THR A 162 10.84 39.53 0.35
N THR A 163 11.96 40.03 0.87
CA THR A 163 12.41 41.41 0.65
C THR A 163 12.73 41.65 -0.82
N ALA A 164 13.42 40.69 -1.47
CA ALA A 164 13.70 40.78 -2.92
C ALA A 164 12.40 40.90 -3.73
N SER A 165 11.44 40.00 -3.49
CA SER A 165 10.15 40.00 -4.19
C SER A 165 9.31 41.24 -3.92
N ALA A 166 9.42 41.86 -2.74
CA ALA A 166 8.69 43.07 -2.39
C ALA A 166 9.28 44.33 -3.04
N LEU A 167 10.62 44.37 -3.19
CA LEU A 167 11.32 45.56 -3.72
C LEU A 167 11.49 45.52 -5.24
N ALA A 168 11.56 44.37 -5.85
CA ALA A 168 11.75 44.17 -7.29
C ALA A 168 11.00 42.94 -7.78
N PRO A 169 9.66 42.99 -7.90
CA PRO A 169 8.87 41.79 -8.24
C PRO A 169 9.18 41.23 -9.65
N ASP A 170 9.65 42.11 -10.55
CA ASP A 170 9.91 41.75 -11.94
C ASP A 170 11.41 41.52 -12.25
N GLU A 171 12.30 41.65 -11.28
CA GLU A 171 13.75 41.51 -11.46
C GLU A 171 14.32 40.36 -10.60
N ALA A 172 14.72 39.29 -11.25
CA ALA A 172 15.32 38.13 -10.59
C ALA A 172 16.81 38.27 -10.18
N SER A 173 17.40 39.47 -10.27
CA SER A 173 18.83 39.68 -10.10
C SER A 173 19.27 40.77 -9.13
N GLY A 174 18.38 41.21 -8.25
CA GLY A 174 18.70 42.23 -7.27
C GLY A 174 19.67 41.82 -6.17
N ILE A 175 20.20 42.78 -5.43
CA ILE A 175 21.12 42.57 -4.30
C ILE A 175 20.50 41.61 -3.24
N TRP A 176 19.21 41.71 -3.05
CA TRP A 176 18.48 40.85 -2.09
C TRP A 176 18.39 39.40 -2.53
N ASP A 177 18.20 39.17 -3.84
CA ASP A 177 18.23 37.80 -4.40
C ASP A 177 19.64 37.22 -4.31
N SER A 178 20.66 38.02 -4.58
CA SER A 178 22.06 37.61 -4.41
C SER A 178 22.36 37.27 -2.96
N LEU A 179 21.88 38.05 -2.01
CA LEU A 179 22.03 37.77 -0.58
C LEU A 179 21.26 36.51 -0.17
N ALA A 180 20.04 36.33 -0.67
CA ALA A 180 19.24 35.13 -0.41
C ALA A 180 19.93 33.86 -0.93
N LEU A 181 20.47 33.92 -2.15
CA LEU A 181 21.27 32.81 -2.73
C LEU A 181 22.52 32.52 -1.94
N TYR A 182 23.26 33.55 -1.54
CA TYR A 182 24.47 33.38 -0.73
C TYR A 182 24.15 32.71 0.61
N ARG A 183 23.14 33.20 1.33
CA ARG A 183 22.70 32.60 2.60
C ARG A 183 22.16 31.20 2.42
N GLN A 184 21.40 30.96 1.37
CA GLN A 184 20.90 29.64 1.05
C GLN A 184 22.05 28.63 0.84
N ARG A 185 23.08 29.02 0.07
CA ARG A 185 24.28 28.19 -0.13
C ARG A 185 24.99 27.88 1.19
N ALA A 186 25.17 28.88 2.04
CA ALA A 186 25.81 28.68 3.35
C ALA A 186 25.01 27.72 4.24
N VAL A 187 23.68 27.87 4.29
CA VAL A 187 22.82 26.96 5.06
C VAL A 187 22.84 25.54 4.49
N ILE A 188 22.84 25.41 3.15
CA ILE A 188 22.94 24.12 2.49
C ILE A 188 24.28 23.43 2.79
N GLN A 189 25.40 24.19 2.75
CA GLN A 189 26.72 23.67 3.07
C GLN A 189 26.87 23.24 4.54
N ALA A 190 26.19 23.95 5.44
CA ALA A 190 26.21 23.65 6.87
C ALA A 190 25.27 22.48 7.24
N ALA A 191 24.26 22.20 6.41
CA ALA A 191 23.35 21.10 6.62
C ALA A 191 23.93 19.83 6.01
N GLU A 192 24.42 18.91 6.84
CA GLU A 192 24.77 17.58 6.37
C GLU A 192 23.52 16.89 5.81
N ALA A 193 23.55 16.58 4.52
CA ALA A 193 22.49 15.83 3.88
C ALA A 193 22.50 14.39 4.40
N LYS A 194 21.63 14.06 5.32
CA LYS A 194 21.40 12.67 5.73
C LYS A 194 20.71 11.94 4.59
N THR A 195 21.47 11.19 3.84
CA THR A 195 20.92 10.25 2.85
C THR A 195 20.84 8.89 3.50
N LEU A 196 19.63 8.34 3.59
CA LEU A 196 19.46 6.95 3.98
C LEU A 196 19.94 6.03 2.85
N ALA A 197 20.42 4.84 3.23
CA ALA A 197 20.69 3.80 2.25
C ALA A 197 19.41 3.53 1.43
N ALA A 198 19.56 3.35 0.13
CA ALA A 198 18.45 2.98 -0.72
C ALA A 198 17.85 1.66 -0.25
N VAL A 199 16.56 1.56 -0.34
CA VAL A 199 15.84 0.31 -0.09
C VAL A 199 15.78 -0.46 -1.41
N GLY A 200 16.43 -1.60 -1.46
CA GLY A 200 16.64 -2.36 -2.68
C GLY A 200 17.98 -2.00 -3.33
N GLU A 201 19.00 -2.76 -3.06
CA GLU A 201 20.33 -2.55 -3.66
C GLU A 201 20.36 -2.92 -5.13
N ASP A 202 19.40 -3.72 -5.58
CA ASP A 202 19.38 -4.29 -6.91
C ASP A 202 18.27 -3.63 -7.74
N ILE A 203 18.67 -3.00 -8.85
CA ILE A 203 17.76 -2.39 -9.83
C ILE A 203 16.97 -3.48 -10.59
N GLY A 204 17.25 -4.75 -10.32
CA GLY A 204 16.57 -5.88 -10.95
C GLY A 204 15.08 -5.87 -10.64
N GLU A 205 14.31 -5.81 -11.70
CA GLU A 205 12.85 -5.79 -11.68
C GLU A 205 12.24 -7.05 -11.06
N ALA A 206 13.02 -8.13 -10.98
CA ALA A 206 12.66 -9.41 -10.36
C ALA A 206 12.77 -9.43 -8.82
N ASN A 207 13.05 -8.32 -8.17
CA ASN A 207 13.31 -8.25 -6.73
C ASN A 207 12.08 -8.22 -5.83
N GLU A 208 10.90 -8.53 -6.35
CA GLU A 208 9.67 -8.58 -5.56
C GLU A 208 9.78 -9.45 -4.30
N THR A 209 10.63 -10.47 -4.32
CA THR A 209 10.75 -11.47 -3.25
C THR A 209 11.99 -11.30 -2.37
N LYS A 210 12.98 -10.48 -2.76
CA LYS A 210 14.28 -10.46 -2.09
C LYS A 210 14.33 -9.62 -0.82
N GLU A 211 13.49 -8.61 -0.68
CA GLU A 211 13.41 -7.82 0.54
C GLU A 211 12.20 -8.21 1.38
N LYS A 212 12.47 -8.65 2.59
CA LYS A 212 11.43 -8.81 3.60
C LYS A 212 11.11 -7.43 4.16
N VAL A 213 9.94 -6.93 3.84
CA VAL A 213 9.37 -5.79 4.55
C VAL A 213 8.91 -6.29 5.90
N ASP A 214 9.46 -5.73 6.97
CA ASP A 214 9.02 -6.08 8.32
C ASP A 214 7.70 -5.37 8.59
N ILE A 215 6.62 -6.13 8.41
CA ILE A 215 5.25 -5.63 8.53
C ILE A 215 4.73 -5.98 9.92
N ASN A 216 4.12 -5.02 10.59
CA ASN A 216 3.49 -5.24 11.88
C ASN A 216 2.34 -6.25 11.75
N LYS A 217 2.49 -7.38 12.41
CA LYS A 217 1.43 -8.37 12.58
C LYS A 217 0.60 -8.00 13.80
N ALA A 218 -0.72 -8.13 13.69
CA ALA A 218 -1.59 -7.92 14.83
C ALA A 218 -1.39 -9.04 15.87
N THR A 219 -1.37 -8.66 17.13
CA THR A 219 -1.53 -9.60 18.24
C THR A 219 -3.01 -9.90 18.40
N LEU A 220 -3.38 -11.17 18.36
CA LEU A 220 -4.75 -11.61 18.51
C LEU A 220 -5.05 -11.93 19.99
N THR A 221 -6.23 -11.51 20.42
CA THR A 221 -6.81 -11.87 21.74
C THR A 221 -7.89 -12.95 21.53
N GLU A 222 -8.34 -13.56 22.63
CA GLU A 222 -9.47 -14.49 22.59
C GLU A 222 -10.75 -13.79 22.10
N ALA A 223 -10.95 -12.52 22.45
CA ALA A 223 -12.08 -11.73 21.98
C ALA A 223 -12.07 -11.55 20.45
N ASP A 224 -10.91 -11.38 19.84
CA ASP A 224 -10.78 -11.28 18.36
C ASP A 224 -11.20 -12.56 17.63
N ARG A 225 -11.16 -13.70 18.33
CA ARG A 225 -11.48 -15.04 17.80
C ARG A 225 -12.85 -15.54 18.17
N THR A 226 -13.61 -14.78 18.96
CA THR A 226 -14.93 -15.21 19.42
C THR A 226 -15.89 -15.28 18.26
N ILE A 227 -16.42 -16.48 18.02
CA ILE A 227 -17.49 -16.72 17.05
C ILE A 227 -18.82 -16.49 17.76
N GLU A 228 -19.62 -15.58 17.21
CA GLU A 228 -20.89 -15.19 17.84
C GLU A 228 -22.06 -15.91 17.20
N VAL A 229 -22.99 -16.39 18.03
CA VAL A 229 -24.27 -16.95 17.60
C VAL A 229 -25.39 -16.07 18.14
N GLY A 230 -26.05 -15.37 17.22
CA GLY A 230 -27.20 -14.51 17.57
C GLY A 230 -28.43 -15.31 17.97
N SER A 231 -29.35 -14.66 18.67
CA SER A 231 -30.63 -15.28 19.11
C SER A 231 -31.52 -15.79 17.96
N ASN A 232 -31.28 -15.27 16.75
CA ASN A 232 -31.95 -15.68 15.50
C ASN A 232 -31.20 -16.83 14.78
N GLY A 233 -30.15 -17.40 15.39
CA GLY A 233 -29.36 -18.47 14.83
C GLY A 233 -28.30 -18.03 13.79
N VAL A 234 -28.15 -16.72 13.54
CA VAL A 234 -27.10 -16.17 12.67
C VAL A 234 -25.75 -16.36 13.36
N ILE A 235 -24.77 -16.90 12.61
CA ILE A 235 -23.42 -17.13 13.10
C ILE A 235 -22.49 -16.12 12.42
N THR A 236 -21.74 -15.34 13.23
CA THR A 236 -20.71 -14.42 12.75
C THR A 236 -19.34 -14.96 13.11
N ILE A 237 -18.51 -15.18 12.09
CA ILE A 237 -17.15 -15.73 12.23
C ILE A 237 -16.16 -14.62 11.88
N PRO A 238 -15.42 -14.04 12.85
CA PRO A 238 -14.32 -13.13 12.55
C PRO A 238 -13.29 -13.82 11.66
N ALA A 239 -12.80 -13.15 10.63
CA ALA A 239 -11.86 -13.79 9.69
C ALA A 239 -10.55 -14.27 10.35
N VAL A 240 -10.20 -13.70 11.50
CA VAL A 240 -9.02 -14.12 12.28
C VAL A 240 -9.29 -15.27 13.25
N ALA A 241 -10.54 -15.75 13.36
CA ALA A 241 -10.93 -16.87 14.22
C ALA A 241 -10.59 -18.25 13.60
N THR A 242 -9.55 -18.30 12.76
CA THR A 242 -9.11 -19.53 12.10
C THR A 242 -8.63 -20.56 13.11
N SER A 243 -9.05 -21.82 12.92
CA SER A 243 -8.50 -22.98 13.62
C SER A 243 -7.17 -23.46 13.01
N LYS A 244 -6.95 -23.14 11.72
CA LYS A 244 -5.70 -23.33 10.96
C LYS A 244 -5.57 -22.26 9.86
N PRO A 245 -4.44 -21.54 9.78
CA PRO A 245 -3.40 -21.41 10.79
C PRO A 245 -3.90 -20.58 11.98
N THR A 246 -3.36 -20.81 13.16
CA THR A 246 -3.70 -20.02 14.36
C THR A 246 -2.88 -18.75 14.50
N GLU A 247 -1.85 -18.58 13.68
CA GLU A 247 -0.97 -17.42 13.68
C GLU A 247 -0.74 -16.95 12.24
N SER A 248 -0.33 -15.69 12.09
CA SER A 248 0.05 -15.16 10.78
C SER A 248 1.20 -15.96 10.17
N THR A 249 1.03 -16.31 8.91
CA THR A 249 2.05 -16.98 8.08
C THR A 249 2.62 -15.99 7.06
N GLY A 250 3.41 -16.43 6.10
CA GLY A 250 3.81 -15.62 4.95
C GLY A 250 2.68 -15.38 3.95
N LYS A 251 1.65 -16.24 3.96
CA LYS A 251 0.50 -16.21 3.05
C LYS A 251 -0.74 -15.59 3.68
N ILE A 252 -1.05 -15.98 4.90
CA ILE A 252 -2.19 -15.50 5.67
C ILE A 252 -1.66 -14.57 6.75
N ILE A 253 -2.11 -13.33 6.72
CA ILE A 253 -1.64 -12.26 7.60
C ILE A 253 -2.84 -11.70 8.38
N PHE A 254 -2.76 -11.73 9.70
CA PHE A 254 -3.73 -11.09 10.57
C PHE A 254 -3.29 -9.66 10.87
N MET A 255 -4.21 -8.72 10.77
CA MET A 255 -3.91 -7.30 10.93
C MET A 255 -5.06 -6.55 11.57
N GLU A 256 -4.78 -5.35 12.08
CA GLU A 256 -5.82 -4.43 12.54
C GLU A 256 -6.77 -4.09 11.40
N SER A 257 -8.05 -3.88 11.70
CA SER A 257 -9.03 -3.41 10.72
C SER A 257 -9.40 -1.95 10.95
N ASN A 258 -9.55 -1.20 9.88
CA ASN A 258 -10.05 0.17 9.96
C ASN A 258 -11.54 0.24 10.40
N LEU A 259 -12.26 -0.88 10.33
CA LEU A 259 -13.63 -1.02 10.84
C LEU A 259 -13.67 -1.40 12.33
N GLY A 260 -12.52 -1.41 12.99
CA GLY A 260 -12.34 -1.93 14.34
C GLY A 260 -12.15 -3.45 14.35
N GLY A 261 -11.54 -3.99 15.42
CA GLY A 261 -11.16 -5.39 15.51
C GLY A 261 -10.10 -5.77 14.48
N LYS A 262 -10.10 -7.03 14.05
CA LYS A 262 -9.07 -7.60 13.19
C LYS A 262 -9.61 -8.05 11.83
N GLN A 263 -8.71 -8.19 10.87
CA GLN A 263 -8.99 -8.74 9.54
C GLN A 263 -7.90 -9.71 9.10
N LEU A 264 -8.24 -10.63 8.22
CA LEU A 264 -7.33 -11.55 7.57
C LEU A 264 -7.00 -11.03 6.19
N HIS A 265 -5.72 -10.98 5.86
CA HIS A 265 -5.25 -10.74 4.50
C HIS A 265 -4.62 -12.00 3.92
N TYR A 266 -5.12 -12.42 2.78
CA TYR A 266 -4.54 -13.49 1.98
C TYR A 266 -3.60 -12.87 0.96
N SER A 267 -2.29 -13.04 1.17
CA SER A 267 -1.27 -12.40 0.34
C SER A 267 -1.27 -12.93 -1.09
N ARG A 268 -0.99 -12.08 -2.05
CA ARG A 268 -0.74 -12.46 -3.43
C ARG A 268 0.56 -13.27 -3.59
N THR A 269 1.55 -13.02 -2.75
CA THR A 269 2.85 -13.66 -2.80
C THR A 269 2.88 -14.98 -2.04
N GLY A 270 3.78 -15.88 -2.42
CA GLY A 270 3.94 -17.20 -1.83
C GLY A 270 2.93 -18.23 -2.35
N ASP A 271 3.15 -19.48 -1.96
CA ASP A 271 2.31 -20.59 -2.38
C ASP A 271 0.90 -20.53 -1.76
N PRO A 272 -0.12 -21.09 -2.42
CA PRO A 272 -1.44 -21.21 -1.85
C PRO A 272 -1.41 -21.90 -0.49
N GLN A 273 -2.26 -21.45 0.40
CA GLN A 273 -2.43 -22.01 1.74
C GLN A 273 -3.90 -22.02 2.09
N ASP A 274 -4.38 -23.17 2.54
CA ASP A 274 -5.73 -23.31 3.06
C ASP A 274 -5.85 -22.68 4.44
N PHE A 275 -7.07 -22.26 4.78
CA PHE A 275 -7.40 -21.80 6.12
C PHE A 275 -8.74 -22.38 6.56
N GLU A 276 -8.89 -22.64 7.86
CA GLU A 276 -9.98 -23.42 8.39
C GLU A 276 -10.60 -22.76 9.63
N TYR A 277 -11.91 -22.90 9.75
CA TYR A 277 -12.67 -22.52 10.94
C TYR A 277 -13.36 -23.76 11.53
N THR A 278 -13.28 -23.88 12.84
CA THR A 278 -14.01 -24.91 13.61
C THR A 278 -14.92 -24.19 14.60
N PHE A 279 -16.22 -24.49 14.56
CA PHE A 279 -17.21 -23.87 15.43
C PHE A 279 -18.41 -24.79 15.63
N ASP A 280 -19.26 -24.46 16.63
CA ASP A 280 -20.51 -25.15 16.89
C ASP A 280 -21.70 -24.37 16.33
N ALA A 281 -22.50 -25.01 15.47
CA ALA A 281 -23.76 -24.45 14.98
C ALA A 281 -24.92 -24.84 15.92
N PRO A 282 -25.87 -23.93 16.18
CA PRO A 282 -26.97 -24.17 17.10
C PRO A 282 -27.96 -25.21 16.59
N ALA A 283 -28.09 -25.35 15.26
CA ALA A 283 -29.00 -26.30 14.62
C ALA A 283 -28.36 -26.85 13.32
N ALA A 284 -28.78 -28.05 12.94
CA ALA A 284 -28.51 -28.57 11.61
C ALA A 284 -29.42 -27.91 10.58
N GLY A 285 -28.95 -27.73 9.38
CA GLY A 285 -29.74 -27.16 8.28
C GLY A 285 -28.88 -26.46 7.24
N ASN A 286 -29.57 -25.82 6.31
CA ASN A 286 -28.92 -25.00 5.28
C ASN A 286 -28.81 -23.55 5.77
N TYR A 287 -27.64 -22.98 5.54
CA TYR A 287 -27.31 -21.60 5.86
C TYR A 287 -26.83 -20.87 4.61
N MET A 288 -27.17 -19.60 4.51
CA MET A 288 -26.60 -18.72 3.49
C MET A 288 -25.32 -18.07 4.05
N LEU A 289 -24.19 -18.41 3.46
CA LEU A 289 -22.89 -17.83 3.81
C LEU A 289 -22.60 -16.61 2.93
N THR A 290 -22.21 -15.52 3.57
CA THR A 290 -21.65 -14.34 2.93
C THR A 290 -20.30 -14.01 3.58
N ALA A 291 -19.42 -13.30 2.86
CA ALA A 291 -18.15 -12.80 3.38
C ALA A 291 -18.04 -11.30 3.12
N ARG A 292 -17.58 -10.54 4.11
CA ARG A 292 -17.21 -9.13 3.93
C ARG A 292 -15.77 -9.04 3.49
N VAL A 293 -15.52 -8.52 2.28
CA VAL A 293 -14.23 -8.63 1.60
C VAL A 293 -13.76 -7.32 0.97
N VAL A 294 -12.44 -7.26 0.73
CA VAL A 294 -11.80 -6.26 -0.12
C VAL A 294 -10.97 -6.99 -1.16
N THR A 295 -11.22 -6.71 -2.44
CA THR A 295 -10.48 -7.29 -3.56
C THR A 295 -9.98 -6.20 -4.49
N PRO A 296 -8.68 -6.19 -4.84
CA PRO A 296 -8.11 -5.26 -5.81
C PRO A 296 -8.29 -5.74 -7.26
N SER A 297 -8.83 -6.92 -7.48
CA SER A 297 -8.86 -7.58 -8.79
C SER A 297 -10.18 -8.34 -9.02
N TRP A 298 -10.56 -8.45 -10.27
CA TRP A 298 -11.78 -9.14 -10.73
C TRP A 298 -11.56 -10.65 -10.91
N LYS A 299 -12.68 -11.38 -11.11
CA LYS A 299 -12.68 -12.84 -11.36
C LYS A 299 -11.86 -13.60 -10.30
N GLN A 300 -12.02 -13.19 -9.07
CA GLN A 300 -11.43 -13.86 -7.93
C GLN A 300 -12.47 -14.76 -7.26
N HIS A 301 -12.00 -15.88 -6.77
CA HIS A 301 -12.85 -16.89 -6.15
C HIS A 301 -12.22 -17.35 -4.83
N LEU A 302 -13.08 -17.83 -3.96
CA LEU A 302 -12.74 -18.55 -2.75
C LEU A 302 -13.50 -19.88 -2.78
N THR A 303 -12.82 -20.98 -2.57
CA THR A 303 -13.41 -22.32 -2.58
C THR A 303 -13.62 -22.78 -1.15
N LEU A 304 -14.82 -23.25 -0.85
CA LEU A 304 -15.21 -23.74 0.47
C LEU A 304 -15.54 -25.24 0.43
N LYS A 305 -14.99 -25.98 1.38
CA LYS A 305 -15.45 -27.32 1.73
C LYS A 305 -15.98 -27.34 3.16
N ALA A 306 -17.26 -27.66 3.32
CA ALA A 306 -17.88 -27.78 4.63
C ALA A 306 -17.85 -29.24 5.09
N ASN A 307 -17.33 -29.49 6.31
CA ASN A 307 -17.28 -30.81 6.95
C ASN A 307 -16.63 -31.91 6.08
N GLY A 308 -15.65 -31.55 5.25
CA GLY A 308 -14.96 -32.47 4.36
C GLY A 308 -15.77 -32.96 3.18
N ALA A 309 -16.80 -32.21 2.76
CA ALA A 309 -17.61 -32.54 1.58
C ALA A 309 -16.74 -32.73 0.32
N ASP A 310 -17.09 -33.71 -0.51
CA ASP A 310 -16.35 -34.02 -1.75
C ASP A 310 -16.50 -32.87 -2.76
N THR A 311 -17.69 -32.29 -2.87
CA THR A 311 -17.97 -31.20 -3.79
C THR A 311 -17.68 -29.86 -3.11
N PRO A 312 -16.73 -29.09 -3.62
CA PRO A 312 -16.47 -27.76 -3.11
C PRO A 312 -17.55 -26.76 -3.57
N ILE A 313 -17.80 -25.74 -2.75
CA ILE A 313 -18.65 -24.60 -3.05
C ILE A 313 -17.77 -23.49 -3.55
N ASP A 314 -18.10 -22.93 -4.72
CA ASP A 314 -17.43 -21.75 -5.28
C ASP A 314 -18.06 -20.47 -4.78
N ILE A 315 -17.25 -19.57 -4.25
CA ILE A 315 -17.66 -18.24 -3.78
C ILE A 315 -17.00 -17.22 -4.69
N ALA A 316 -17.79 -16.63 -5.59
CA ALA A 316 -17.33 -15.53 -6.42
C ALA A 316 -17.09 -14.29 -5.56
N LEU A 317 -15.92 -13.69 -5.70
CA LEU A 317 -15.54 -12.50 -4.97
C LEU A 317 -15.87 -11.24 -5.79
N PRO A 318 -16.54 -10.25 -5.21
CA PRO A 318 -16.84 -8.99 -5.90
C PRO A 318 -15.53 -8.25 -6.21
N PHE A 319 -15.50 -7.49 -7.30
CA PHE A 319 -14.43 -6.55 -7.58
C PHE A 319 -14.71 -5.22 -6.87
N THR A 320 -14.05 -4.99 -5.75
CA THR A 320 -14.36 -3.88 -4.85
C THR A 320 -13.50 -2.63 -5.07
N VAL A 321 -12.52 -2.70 -5.96
CA VAL A 321 -11.55 -1.61 -6.20
C VAL A 321 -10.84 -1.15 -4.91
N GLY A 322 -10.70 -2.05 -3.94
CA GLY A 322 -10.09 -1.74 -2.63
C GLY A 322 -11.06 -1.21 -1.56
N MET A 323 -12.37 -1.20 -1.82
CA MET A 323 -13.40 -0.87 -0.83
C MET A 323 -13.97 -2.13 -0.19
N TRP A 324 -14.64 -1.99 0.94
CA TRP A 324 -15.38 -3.10 1.55
C TRP A 324 -16.65 -3.38 0.78
N ASP A 325 -16.91 -4.65 0.51
CA ASP A 325 -18.14 -5.13 -0.07
C ASP A 325 -18.45 -6.55 0.43
N GLN A 326 -19.59 -7.08 0.06
CA GLN A 326 -20.07 -8.38 0.49
C GLN A 326 -20.20 -9.32 -0.71
N THR A 327 -19.85 -10.60 -0.51
CA THR A 327 -20.07 -11.63 -1.52
C THR A 327 -21.56 -11.90 -1.68
N GLU A 328 -21.96 -12.38 -2.86
CA GLU A 328 -23.26 -13.02 -3.02
C GLU A 328 -23.37 -14.21 -2.05
N PRO A 329 -24.57 -14.46 -1.51
CA PRO A 329 -24.79 -15.57 -0.58
C PRO A 329 -24.65 -16.92 -1.29
N VAL A 330 -23.97 -17.86 -0.65
CA VAL A 330 -23.88 -19.26 -1.09
C VAL A 330 -24.46 -20.19 -0.03
N GLU A 331 -25.12 -21.26 -0.47
CA GLU A 331 -25.73 -22.24 0.43
C GLU A 331 -24.69 -23.19 1.00
N VAL A 332 -24.71 -23.37 2.32
CA VAL A 332 -23.83 -24.27 3.07
C VAL A 332 -24.65 -25.10 4.04
N THR A 333 -24.52 -26.43 3.98
CA THR A 333 -25.17 -27.34 4.92
C THR A 333 -24.31 -27.53 6.16
N LEU A 334 -24.87 -27.24 7.33
CA LEU A 334 -24.24 -27.43 8.64
C LEU A 334 -24.91 -28.54 9.43
N LYS A 335 -24.13 -29.18 10.31
CA LYS A 335 -24.59 -30.11 11.34
C LYS A 335 -24.90 -29.33 12.62
N ALA A 336 -25.81 -29.83 13.46
CA ALA A 336 -25.88 -29.34 14.84
C ALA A 336 -24.59 -29.67 15.58
N GLY A 337 -24.07 -28.74 16.38
CA GLY A 337 -22.78 -28.87 17.04
C GLY A 337 -21.60 -28.60 16.08
N ARG A 338 -20.53 -29.35 16.25
CA ARG A 338 -19.24 -29.07 15.61
C ARG A 338 -19.26 -29.12 14.09
N ASN A 339 -18.80 -28.05 13.47
CA ASN A 339 -18.59 -27.92 12.03
C ASN A 339 -17.16 -27.46 11.73
N VAL A 340 -16.71 -27.79 10.53
CA VAL A 340 -15.43 -27.36 9.97
C VAL A 340 -15.67 -26.76 8.59
N LEU A 341 -15.23 -25.53 8.39
CA LEU A 341 -15.21 -24.87 7.09
C LEU A 341 -13.76 -24.70 6.63
N ASN A 342 -13.39 -25.38 5.57
CA ASN A 342 -12.07 -25.27 4.95
C ASN A 342 -12.13 -24.41 3.70
N PHE A 343 -11.34 -23.36 3.66
CA PHE A 343 -11.25 -22.44 2.55
C PHE A 343 -9.92 -22.60 1.82
N SER A 344 -9.97 -22.60 0.50
CA SER A 344 -8.81 -22.67 -0.38
C SER A 344 -8.93 -21.70 -1.54
N ARG A 345 -7.83 -21.46 -2.24
CA ARG A 345 -7.79 -20.64 -3.44
C ARG A 345 -6.94 -21.28 -4.52
N ASP A 346 -7.37 -21.16 -5.76
CA ASP A 346 -6.68 -21.69 -6.93
C ASP A 346 -5.36 -20.95 -7.20
N HIS A 347 -4.34 -21.69 -7.67
CA HIS A 347 -2.96 -21.21 -7.85
C HIS A 347 -2.79 -20.21 -9.00
N GLU A 348 -3.51 -20.38 -10.10
CA GLU A 348 -3.14 -19.74 -11.36
C GLU A 348 -3.34 -18.22 -11.42
N ARG A 349 -4.15 -17.65 -10.53
CA ARG A 349 -4.51 -16.21 -10.57
C ARG A 349 -4.60 -15.57 -9.20
N LEU A 350 -3.76 -16.01 -8.28
CA LEU A 350 -3.77 -15.46 -6.93
C LEU A 350 -3.52 -13.95 -6.95
N LYS A 351 -4.51 -13.22 -6.50
CA LYS A 351 -4.44 -11.81 -6.15
C LYS A 351 -4.70 -11.68 -4.66
N GLY A 352 -4.28 -10.60 -4.06
CA GLY A 352 -4.57 -10.36 -2.66
C GLY A 352 -6.07 -10.32 -2.38
N LEU A 353 -6.45 -10.75 -1.21
CA LEU A 353 -7.83 -10.73 -0.71
C LEU A 353 -7.79 -10.36 0.77
N THR A 354 -8.63 -9.45 1.19
CA THR A 354 -8.81 -9.15 2.60
C THR A 354 -10.22 -9.53 3.02
N ILE A 355 -10.35 -10.20 4.17
CA ILE A 355 -11.62 -10.68 4.71
C ILE A 355 -11.78 -10.11 6.12
N ARG A 356 -12.96 -9.55 6.41
CA ARG A 356 -13.30 -9.04 7.75
C ARG A 356 -13.98 -10.10 8.60
N ASP A 357 -14.99 -10.72 8.03
CA ASP A 357 -15.84 -11.73 8.68
C ASP A 357 -16.59 -12.56 7.64
N PHE A 358 -17.13 -13.67 8.12
CA PHE A 358 -18.15 -14.47 7.45
C PHE A 358 -19.43 -14.44 8.26
N THR A 359 -20.57 -14.43 7.58
CA THR A 359 -21.89 -14.51 8.20
C THR A 359 -22.65 -15.71 7.63
N LEU A 360 -23.17 -16.55 8.49
CA LEU A 360 -24.00 -17.70 8.15
C LEU A 360 -25.41 -17.43 8.67
N THR A 361 -26.36 -17.23 7.76
CA THR A 361 -27.78 -16.97 8.09
C THR A 361 -28.59 -18.25 7.84
N PRO A 362 -29.29 -18.78 8.85
CA PRO A 362 -30.10 -19.99 8.67
C PRO A 362 -31.23 -19.75 7.65
N MET A 363 -31.41 -20.71 6.75
CA MET A 363 -32.56 -20.72 5.84
C MET A 363 -33.78 -21.18 6.61
N LYS A 364 -34.91 -20.50 6.37
CA LYS A 364 -36.20 -20.83 7.01
C LYS A 364 -36.83 -22.07 6.38
#